data_f39fb7eb868a679c1ec60e9c01013f00
#
_entry.id   f39fb7eb868a679c1ec60e9c01013f00
#
_cell.length_a   1.000
_cell.length_b   1.000
_cell.length_c   1.000
_cell.angle_alpha   90.00
_cell.angle_beta   90.00
_cell.angle_gamma   90.00
#
_symmetry.space_group_name_H-M   'P 1'
#
loop_
_entity.id
_entity.type
_entity.pdbx_description
1 polymer ?
#
loop_
_entity_poly.entity_id
_entity_poly.type
_entity_poly.pdbx_seq_one_letter_code
_entity_poly.pdbx_strand_id
1 'polypeptide(L)'
;MSKDKIIIRGAKEHNLKNIDIDIPRNKLVVITGLSGSGKSSLAFDTIYAEGQRRYVESLSAYARQFLERMEKPDVDYIEGLSPAISIEQKSVSRNPRSTVGTVTEIYDYLRLLFAHIGTVYCYKCGKQIQSQAPSQIVEKIMKYPVSTRIQVLAPL
;
A
#
# COMPACT_ATOMS: atom_id res chain seq x y z
N MET A 1 21.16 28.32 -15.07
CA MET A 1 20.37 27.15 -14.61
C MET A 1 21.35 26.09 -14.11
N SER A 2 21.40 25.84 -12.82
CA SER A 2 22.29 24.80 -12.25
C SER A 2 21.71 23.42 -12.60
N LYS A 3 22.28 22.76 -13.61
CA LYS A 3 21.81 21.42 -14.03
C LYS A 3 22.15 20.32 -13.02
N ASP A 4 23.03 20.61 -12.05
CA ASP A 4 23.64 19.58 -11.20
C ASP A 4 23.15 19.57 -9.75
N LYS A 5 22.31 20.53 -9.37
CA LYS A 5 21.81 20.68 -8.00
C LYS A 5 20.34 21.05 -7.98
N ILE A 6 19.66 20.66 -6.92
CA ILE A 6 18.40 21.25 -6.46
C ILE A 6 18.78 22.33 -5.44
N ILE A 7 18.35 23.55 -5.69
CA ILE A 7 18.65 24.72 -4.84
C ILE A 7 17.35 25.08 -4.11
N ILE A 8 17.40 25.12 -2.80
CA ILE A 8 16.26 25.47 -1.94
C ILE A 8 16.69 26.65 -1.07
N ARG A 9 15.84 27.66 -0.98
CA ARG A 9 16.06 28.83 -0.13
C ARG A 9 14.80 29.14 0.64
N GLY A 10 14.97 29.40 1.93
CA GLY A 10 13.88 29.82 2.78
C GLY A 10 12.80 28.79 2.99
N ALA A 11 13.13 27.50 3.15
CA ALA A 11 12.14 26.47 3.44
C ALA A 11 11.63 26.59 4.89
N LYS A 12 10.29 26.77 5.03
CA LYS A 12 9.61 27.02 6.31
C LYS A 12 8.47 26.05 6.58
N GLU A 13 8.30 25.02 5.72
CA GLU A 13 7.19 24.08 5.84
C GLU A 13 7.20 23.37 7.19
N HIS A 14 6.06 23.34 7.88
CA HIS A 14 5.87 22.75 9.20
C HIS A 14 6.89 23.27 10.24
N ASN A 15 7.86 22.43 10.63
CA ASN A 15 8.86 22.73 11.65
C ASN A 15 10.22 23.17 11.09
N LEU A 16 10.32 23.40 9.79
CA LEU A 16 11.52 23.92 9.16
C LEU A 16 11.77 25.38 9.55
N LYS A 17 12.99 25.72 9.89
CA LYS A 17 13.36 27.03 10.43
C LYS A 17 14.04 27.90 9.35
N ASN A 18 13.34 28.16 8.26
CA ASN A 18 13.84 29.01 7.18
C ASN A 18 15.22 28.55 6.67
N ILE A 19 15.29 27.28 6.27
CA ILE A 19 16.56 26.65 5.89
C ILE A 19 16.90 26.85 4.42
N ASP A 20 18.20 27.03 4.16
CA ASP A 20 18.79 27.03 2.82
C ASP A 20 19.60 25.77 2.62
N ILE A 21 19.41 25.08 1.50
CA ILE A 21 20.12 23.84 1.20
C ILE A 21 20.32 23.63 -0.30
N ASP A 22 21.49 23.11 -0.68
CA ASP A 22 21.81 22.63 -2.03
C ASP A 22 21.91 21.11 -2.01
N ILE A 23 21.11 20.44 -2.81
CA ILE A 23 21.07 18.97 -2.91
C ILE A 23 21.63 18.57 -4.28
N PRO A 24 22.65 17.70 -4.34
CA PRO A 24 23.20 17.26 -5.62
C PRO A 24 22.17 16.41 -6.38
N ARG A 25 22.09 16.60 -7.70
CA ARG A 25 21.28 15.76 -8.59
C ARG A 25 22.06 14.53 -9.02
N ASN A 26 21.32 13.49 -9.47
CA ASN A 26 21.89 12.24 -9.98
C ASN A 26 22.79 11.53 -8.96
N LYS A 27 22.52 11.69 -7.69
CA LYS A 27 23.22 11.08 -6.55
C LYS A 27 22.21 10.46 -5.60
N LEU A 28 22.64 9.43 -4.89
CA LEU A 28 21.92 8.95 -3.73
C LEU A 28 22.17 9.94 -2.57
N VAL A 29 21.10 10.56 -2.09
CA VAL A 29 21.15 11.49 -0.96
C VAL A 29 20.40 10.89 0.20
N VAL A 30 21.00 10.87 1.38
CA VAL A 30 20.40 10.35 2.61
C VAL A 30 20.16 11.51 3.57
N ILE A 31 18.91 11.69 4.02
CA ILE A 31 18.52 12.70 5.00
C ILE A 31 18.37 12.00 6.35
N THR A 32 19.22 12.36 7.32
CA THR A 32 19.24 11.75 8.66
C THR A 32 18.97 12.77 9.75
N GLY A 33 18.59 12.31 10.92
CA GLY A 33 18.36 13.16 12.09
C GLY A 33 17.35 12.55 13.07
N LEU A 34 17.15 13.21 14.19
CA LEU A 34 16.19 12.80 15.23
C LEU A 34 14.74 12.82 14.70
N SER A 35 13.86 12.08 15.36
CA SER A 35 12.42 12.18 15.07
C SER A 35 11.93 13.61 15.31
N GLY A 36 11.08 14.13 14.42
CA GLY A 36 10.60 15.51 14.50
C GLY A 36 11.60 16.59 14.04
N SER A 37 12.78 16.24 13.48
CA SER A 37 13.76 17.22 13.00
C SER A 37 13.46 17.86 11.64
N GLY A 38 12.31 17.55 11.00
CA GLY A 38 11.92 18.13 9.72
C GLY A 38 12.36 17.36 8.47
N LYS A 39 12.90 16.13 8.62
CA LYS A 39 13.33 15.32 7.47
C LYS A 39 12.21 15.07 6.46
N SER A 40 11.05 14.66 6.96
CA SER A 40 9.87 14.42 6.12
C SER A 40 9.34 15.73 5.55
N SER A 41 9.29 16.80 6.34
CA SER A 41 8.86 18.11 5.89
C SER A 41 9.73 18.66 4.76
N LEU A 42 11.05 18.41 4.79
CA LEU A 42 11.93 18.78 3.69
C LEU A 42 11.72 17.88 2.46
N ALA A 43 11.72 16.54 2.65
CA ALA A 43 11.70 15.61 1.53
C ALA A 43 10.32 15.53 0.84
N PHE A 44 9.25 15.37 1.61
CA PHE A 44 7.91 15.15 1.09
C PHE A 44 7.11 16.46 0.97
N ASP A 45 7.03 17.24 2.06
CA ASP A 45 6.13 18.40 2.10
C ASP A 45 6.73 19.63 1.38
N THR A 46 8.06 19.64 1.12
CA THR A 46 8.72 20.72 0.39
C THR A 46 9.15 20.28 -1.02
N ILE A 47 10.10 19.34 -1.11
CA ILE A 47 10.72 18.98 -2.40
C ILE A 47 9.75 18.22 -3.29
N TYR A 48 9.14 17.15 -2.78
CA TYR A 48 8.21 16.34 -3.56
C TYR A 48 6.94 17.13 -3.88
N ALA A 49 6.35 17.81 -2.91
CA ALA A 49 5.13 18.60 -3.10
C ALA A 49 5.30 19.67 -4.19
N GLU A 50 6.39 20.43 -4.17
CA GLU A 50 6.65 21.45 -5.20
C GLU A 50 6.97 20.83 -6.56
N GLY A 51 7.71 19.73 -6.61
CA GLY A 51 7.99 18.98 -7.83
C GLY A 51 6.71 18.46 -8.49
N GLN A 52 5.84 17.85 -7.69
CA GLN A 52 4.55 17.34 -8.15
C GLN A 52 3.61 18.47 -8.58
N ARG A 53 3.54 19.56 -7.81
CA ARG A 53 2.74 20.74 -8.15
C ARG A 53 3.12 21.31 -9.52
N ARG A 54 4.41 21.53 -9.77
CA ARG A 54 4.91 22.04 -11.08
C ARG A 54 4.65 21.04 -12.20
N TYR A 55 4.78 19.75 -11.95
CA TYR A 55 4.46 18.73 -12.93
C TYR A 55 2.98 18.77 -13.32
N VAL A 56 2.09 18.81 -12.33
CA VAL A 56 0.63 18.90 -12.57
C VAL A 56 0.27 20.20 -13.30
N GLU A 57 0.90 21.32 -12.95
CA GLU A 57 0.68 22.60 -13.66
C GLU A 57 1.12 22.56 -15.13
N SER A 58 2.10 21.74 -15.49
CA SER A 58 2.56 21.58 -16.86
C SER A 58 1.60 20.77 -17.75
N LEU A 59 0.65 20.06 -17.14
CA LEU A 59 -0.31 19.22 -17.84
C LEU A 59 -1.47 20.04 -18.44
N SER A 60 -2.21 19.44 -19.38
CA SER A 60 -3.40 20.06 -19.95
C SER A 60 -4.49 20.31 -18.90
N ALA A 61 -5.37 21.30 -19.15
CA ALA A 61 -6.47 21.62 -18.25
C ALA A 61 -7.38 20.41 -17.98
N TYR A 62 -7.56 19.54 -18.97
CA TYR A 62 -8.34 18.31 -18.82
C TYR A 62 -7.65 17.31 -17.86
N ALA A 63 -6.36 17.05 -18.03
CA ALA A 63 -5.62 16.14 -17.19
C ALA A 63 -5.56 16.61 -15.72
N ARG A 64 -5.49 17.93 -15.49
CA ARG A 64 -5.49 18.52 -14.14
C ARG A 64 -6.78 18.29 -13.35
N GLN A 65 -7.90 18.00 -13.99
CA GLN A 65 -9.17 17.72 -13.30
C GLN A 65 -9.18 16.37 -12.58
N PHE A 66 -8.33 15.43 -12.99
CA PHE A 66 -8.24 14.09 -12.42
C PHE A 66 -7.11 13.91 -11.38
N LEU A 67 -6.31 14.96 -11.19
CA LEU A 67 -5.16 14.91 -10.28
C LEU A 67 -5.42 15.81 -9.07
N GLU A 68 -5.07 15.31 -7.89
CA GLU A 68 -5.11 16.12 -6.67
C GLU A 68 -4.15 17.29 -6.80
N ARG A 69 -4.64 18.47 -6.45
CA ARG A 69 -3.82 19.68 -6.37
C ARG A 69 -3.09 19.70 -5.05
N MET A 70 -1.77 19.65 -5.10
CA MET A 70 -0.95 19.93 -3.94
C MET A 70 -0.89 21.45 -3.68
N GLU A 71 -0.98 21.82 -2.42
CA GLU A 71 -0.76 23.19 -2.00
C GLU A 71 0.68 23.61 -2.25
N LYS A 72 0.91 24.88 -2.46
CA LYS A 72 2.27 25.40 -2.63
C LYS A 72 2.97 25.37 -1.28
N PRO A 73 4.10 24.67 -1.14
CA PRO A 73 4.83 24.65 0.12
C PRO A 73 5.38 26.03 0.49
N ASP A 74 5.55 26.26 1.79
CA ASP A 74 6.15 27.49 2.31
C ASP A 74 7.65 27.49 2.10
N VAL A 75 8.06 27.95 0.93
CA VAL A 75 9.46 28.06 0.49
C VAL A 75 9.62 29.32 -0.36
N ASP A 76 10.67 30.11 -0.08
CA ASP A 76 10.91 31.35 -0.80
C ASP A 76 11.33 31.08 -2.26
N TYR A 77 12.20 30.10 -2.47
CA TYR A 77 12.73 29.74 -3.80
C TYR A 77 13.14 28.28 -3.87
N ILE A 78 12.81 27.62 -4.98
CA ILE A 78 13.28 26.26 -5.29
C ILE A 78 13.51 26.10 -6.78
N GLU A 79 14.69 25.58 -7.16
CA GLU A 79 15.11 25.36 -8.55
C GLU A 79 15.73 23.97 -8.72
N GLY A 80 15.77 23.50 -9.96
CA GLY A 80 16.41 22.23 -10.32
C GLY A 80 15.57 20.99 -10.05
N LEU A 81 14.29 21.13 -9.72
CA LEU A 81 13.37 20.01 -9.55
C LEU A 81 13.10 19.29 -10.88
N SER A 82 12.96 17.98 -10.80
CA SER A 82 12.42 17.12 -11.86
C SER A 82 11.08 16.54 -11.39
N PRO A 83 10.24 16.01 -12.28
CA PRO A 83 9.12 15.18 -11.88
C PRO A 83 9.61 14.10 -10.91
N ALA A 84 8.92 13.94 -9.78
CA ALA A 84 9.35 13.09 -8.70
C ALA A 84 8.28 12.04 -8.38
N ILE A 85 8.71 10.88 -7.88
CA ILE A 85 7.87 9.85 -7.32
C ILE A 85 8.19 9.75 -5.84
N SER A 86 7.16 9.77 -5.00
CA SER A 86 7.27 9.54 -3.56
C SER A 86 6.84 8.13 -3.22
N ILE A 87 7.63 7.45 -2.40
CA ILE A 87 7.28 6.17 -1.80
C ILE A 87 7.35 6.36 -0.30
N GLU A 88 6.19 6.45 0.31
CA GLU A 88 6.07 6.67 1.74
C GLU A 88 5.80 5.36 2.47
N GLN A 89 6.31 5.28 3.70
CA GLN A 89 5.90 4.23 4.60
C GLN A 89 4.45 4.50 5.03
N LYS A 90 3.52 3.73 4.48
CA LYS A 90 2.12 3.82 4.88
C LYS A 90 2.03 3.53 6.37
N SER A 91 1.61 4.51 7.18
CA SER A 91 1.26 4.27 8.57
C SER A 91 0.20 3.16 8.60
N VAL A 92 0.43 2.14 9.43
CA VAL A 92 -0.49 1.01 9.54
C VAL A 92 -1.90 1.56 9.81
N SER A 93 -2.76 1.45 8.81
CA SER A 93 -4.17 1.80 8.99
C SER A 93 -4.70 0.96 10.15
N ARG A 94 -5.32 1.58 11.15
CA ARG A 94 -5.95 0.90 12.27
C ARG A 94 -7.14 0.02 11.86
N ASN A 95 -7.43 -0.04 10.57
CA ASN A 95 -8.47 -0.90 10.03
C ASN A 95 -7.92 -2.33 9.88
N PRO A 96 -8.37 -3.32 10.69
CA PRO A 96 -7.87 -4.69 10.64
C PRO A 96 -8.14 -5.40 9.30
N ARG A 97 -8.99 -4.82 8.44
CA ARG A 97 -9.27 -5.33 7.09
C ARG A 97 -8.29 -4.83 6.01
N SER A 98 -7.42 -3.85 6.31
CA SER A 98 -6.44 -3.32 5.37
C SER A 98 -5.07 -3.97 5.57
N THR A 99 -4.98 -5.27 5.34
CA THR A 99 -3.69 -5.97 5.25
C THR A 99 -3.03 -5.68 3.90
N VAL A 100 -1.72 -5.87 3.81
CA VAL A 100 -0.98 -5.75 2.52
C VAL A 100 -1.65 -6.60 1.44
N GLY A 101 -2.07 -7.83 1.78
CA GLY A 101 -2.73 -8.74 0.85
C GLY A 101 -4.05 -8.21 0.27
N THR A 102 -4.84 -7.47 1.06
CA THR A 102 -6.11 -6.87 0.59
C THR A 102 -5.89 -5.59 -0.21
N VAL A 103 -4.93 -4.75 0.20
CA VAL A 103 -4.64 -3.48 -0.50
C VAL A 103 -3.98 -3.71 -1.86
N THR A 104 -3.19 -4.78 -1.99
CA THR A 104 -2.52 -5.17 -3.25
C THR A 104 -3.33 -6.13 -4.11
N GLU A 105 -4.55 -6.50 -3.67
CA GLU A 105 -5.41 -7.52 -4.32
C GLU A 105 -4.79 -8.93 -4.37
N ILE A 106 -3.58 -9.14 -3.83
CA ILE A 106 -2.92 -10.44 -3.79
C ILE A 106 -3.79 -11.49 -3.09
N TYR A 107 -4.57 -11.07 -2.09
CA TYR A 107 -5.47 -11.96 -1.36
C TYR A 107 -6.52 -12.62 -2.27
N ASP A 108 -7.06 -11.91 -3.25
CA ASP A 108 -8.07 -12.43 -4.17
C ASP A 108 -7.47 -13.48 -5.12
N TYR A 109 -6.25 -13.24 -5.60
CA TYR A 109 -5.52 -14.25 -6.37
C TYR A 109 -5.17 -15.47 -5.53
N LEU A 110 -4.76 -15.31 -4.27
CA LEU A 110 -4.51 -16.43 -3.36
C LEU A 110 -5.77 -17.22 -3.06
N ARG A 111 -6.91 -16.58 -2.84
CA ARG A 111 -8.18 -17.28 -2.67
C ARG A 111 -8.52 -18.17 -3.86
N LEU A 112 -8.38 -17.63 -5.06
CA LEU A 112 -8.62 -18.37 -6.30
C LEU A 112 -7.66 -19.55 -6.44
N LEU A 113 -6.38 -19.31 -6.22
CA LEU A 113 -5.34 -20.35 -6.26
C LEU A 113 -5.64 -21.50 -5.29
N PHE A 114 -5.86 -21.18 -4.01
CA PHE A 114 -6.15 -22.18 -2.99
C PHE A 114 -7.49 -22.89 -3.21
N ALA A 115 -8.48 -22.22 -3.80
CA ALA A 115 -9.74 -22.85 -4.17
C ALA A 115 -9.55 -23.95 -5.23
N HIS A 116 -8.60 -23.77 -6.15
CA HIS A 116 -8.34 -24.74 -7.24
C HIS A 116 -7.35 -25.85 -6.87
N ILE A 117 -6.28 -25.52 -6.17
CA ILE A 117 -5.20 -26.48 -5.88
C ILE A 117 -5.02 -26.78 -4.39
N GLY A 118 -5.71 -26.05 -3.51
CA GLY A 118 -5.59 -26.19 -2.07
C GLY A 118 -6.17 -27.50 -1.55
N THR A 119 -5.49 -28.12 -0.61
CA THR A 119 -6.01 -29.27 0.14
C THR A 119 -6.53 -28.77 1.48
N VAL A 120 -7.81 -29.03 1.74
CA VAL A 120 -8.48 -28.58 2.96
C VAL A 120 -8.24 -29.56 4.11
N TYR A 121 -7.87 -29.04 5.26
CA TYR A 121 -7.69 -29.81 6.49
C TYR A 121 -8.59 -29.29 7.60
N CYS A 122 -9.08 -30.20 8.43
CA CYS A 122 -9.86 -29.82 9.62
C CYS A 122 -8.95 -29.09 10.63
N TYR A 123 -9.33 -27.88 11.02
CA TYR A 123 -8.54 -27.08 11.97
C TYR A 123 -8.48 -27.66 13.39
N LYS A 124 -9.43 -28.57 13.76
CA LYS A 124 -9.45 -29.21 15.08
C LYS A 124 -8.63 -30.48 15.16
N CYS A 125 -8.68 -31.33 14.12
CA CYS A 125 -8.06 -32.66 14.15
C CYS A 125 -7.02 -32.90 13.07
N GLY A 126 -6.77 -31.94 12.18
CA GLY A 126 -5.78 -32.04 11.09
C GLY A 126 -6.12 -33.06 9.98
N LYS A 127 -7.29 -33.69 10.01
CA LYS A 127 -7.69 -34.63 8.96
C LYS A 127 -8.04 -33.89 7.69
N GLN A 128 -7.63 -34.45 6.55
CA GLN A 128 -7.98 -33.92 5.25
C GLN A 128 -9.49 -34.02 5.01
N ILE A 129 -10.06 -32.93 4.52
CA ILE A 129 -11.47 -32.82 4.13
C ILE A 129 -11.54 -32.80 2.62
N GLN A 130 -12.36 -33.66 2.05
CA GLN A 130 -12.62 -33.70 0.61
C GLN A 130 -14.09 -33.40 0.34
N SER A 131 -14.35 -32.67 -0.74
CA SER A 131 -15.72 -32.54 -1.25
C SER A 131 -16.23 -33.92 -1.67
N GLN A 132 -17.43 -34.28 -1.24
CA GLN A 132 -18.03 -35.57 -1.53
C GLN A 132 -19.31 -35.34 -2.33
N ALA A 133 -19.49 -36.13 -3.39
CA ALA A 133 -20.77 -36.16 -4.09
C ALA A 133 -21.87 -36.79 -3.20
N PRO A 134 -23.13 -36.39 -3.34
CA PRO A 134 -24.23 -37.00 -2.56
C PRO A 134 -24.28 -38.52 -2.61
N SER A 135 -23.96 -39.13 -3.77
CA SER A 135 -23.87 -40.59 -3.94
C SER A 135 -22.80 -41.21 -3.02
N GLN A 136 -21.64 -40.59 -2.87
CA GLN A 136 -20.57 -41.06 -2.00
C GLN A 136 -20.96 -40.99 -0.52
N ILE A 137 -21.75 -39.99 -0.14
CA ILE A 137 -22.27 -39.84 1.22
C ILE A 137 -23.27 -40.97 1.49
N VAL A 138 -24.18 -41.25 0.56
CA VAL A 138 -25.13 -42.35 0.65
C VAL A 138 -24.42 -43.68 0.78
N GLU A 139 -23.42 -43.95 -0.07
CA GLU A 139 -22.63 -45.18 0.01
C GLU A 139 -21.94 -45.38 1.37
N LYS A 140 -21.42 -44.30 1.95
CA LYS A 140 -20.82 -44.35 3.29
C LYS A 140 -21.84 -44.66 4.37
N ILE A 141 -23.02 -44.07 4.28
CA ILE A 141 -24.13 -44.31 5.21
C ILE A 141 -24.58 -45.77 5.10
N MET A 142 -24.73 -46.29 3.90
CA MET A 142 -25.18 -47.67 3.66
C MET A 142 -24.18 -48.76 4.13
N LYS A 143 -22.93 -48.38 4.43
CA LYS A 143 -21.92 -49.28 5.03
C LYS A 143 -22.09 -49.50 6.55
N TYR A 144 -22.91 -48.72 7.20
CA TYR A 144 -23.21 -48.94 8.61
C TYR A 144 -24.15 -50.15 8.81
N PRO A 145 -24.04 -50.85 9.92
CA PRO A 145 -24.92 -51.97 10.24
C PRO A 145 -26.41 -51.56 10.21
N VAL A 146 -27.27 -52.51 9.85
CA VAL A 146 -28.72 -52.29 9.89
C VAL A 146 -29.14 -51.89 11.31
N SER A 147 -30.07 -50.93 11.45
CA SER A 147 -30.50 -50.37 12.73
C SER A 147 -29.54 -49.40 13.42
N THR A 148 -28.44 -48.99 12.76
CA THR A 148 -27.58 -47.88 13.28
C THR A 148 -28.38 -46.57 13.33
N ARG A 149 -28.42 -45.93 14.48
CA ARG A 149 -29.07 -44.61 14.61
C ARG A 149 -28.16 -43.54 14.01
N ILE A 150 -28.65 -42.78 13.04
CA ILE A 150 -27.92 -41.74 12.36
C ILE A 150 -28.64 -40.41 12.54
N GLN A 151 -27.89 -39.34 12.80
CA GLN A 151 -28.40 -37.97 12.82
C GLN A 151 -27.73 -37.18 11.69
N VAL A 152 -28.51 -36.61 10.80
CA VAL A 152 -28.02 -35.75 9.73
C VAL A 152 -28.15 -34.30 10.20
N LEU A 153 -27.01 -33.59 10.23
CA LEU A 153 -26.93 -32.20 10.64
C LEU A 153 -26.41 -31.37 9.48
N ALA A 154 -27.07 -30.26 9.19
CA ALA A 154 -26.58 -29.25 8.26
C ALA A 154 -26.47 -27.91 8.99
N PRO A 155 -25.32 -27.22 8.97
CA PRO A 155 -25.26 -25.86 9.48
C PRO A 155 -26.06 -24.93 8.56
N LEU A 156 -26.88 -24.06 9.14
CA LEU A 156 -27.60 -22.98 8.48
C LEU A 156 -26.75 -21.71 8.43
#